data_85af8894c97d2145f34a9aca94eb16b2
#
_entry.id   85af8894c97d2145f34a9aca94eb16b2
#
_cell.length_a   1.000
_cell.length_b   1.000
_cell.length_c   1.000
_cell.angle_alpha   90.00
_cell.angle_beta   90.00
_cell.angle_gamma   90.00
#
_symmetry.space_group_name_H-M   'P 1'
#
loop_
_entity.id
_entity.type
_entity.pdbx_description
1 polymer ?
#
loop_
_entity_poly.entity_id
_entity_poly.type
_entity_poly.pdbx_seq_one_letter_code
_entity_poly.pdbx_strand_id
1 'polypeptide(L)'
;MIDKFGGLITRKDNIFTVQPGKYSCNKIHIPSDFSAAAFLFTGAILSSGDVTVIMDGQEMPQADKNILDIISQMGASVNINPQDSSFTVSSEGSLTGGTFDLSSCPDLLPVVSVLSLLCSNSVKITGIEHTKYKESNRMKLISEELQKTGANIVESENSLVIDSPNSIKSCRLNSYDDHRLFMAFSLIGLYSEGIEVVGRQSIDVSYPDFIDDINSLSGKMVIN
;
A
#
# COMPACT_ATOMS: atom_id res chain seq x y z
N MET A 1 -16.16 -2.95 15.47
CA MET A 1 -17.46 -2.74 14.75
C MET A 1 -18.63 -3.33 15.51
N ILE A 2 -18.74 -4.66 15.67
CA ILE A 2 -19.90 -5.32 16.35
C ILE A 2 -20.26 -4.64 17.67
N ASP A 3 -19.30 -4.42 18.54
CA ASP A 3 -19.47 -3.74 19.83
C ASP A 3 -19.99 -2.30 19.67
N LYS A 4 -19.41 -1.53 18.74
CA LYS A 4 -19.88 -0.17 18.42
C LYS A 4 -21.31 -0.11 17.89
N PHE A 5 -21.79 -1.19 17.31
CA PHE A 5 -23.20 -1.35 16.89
C PHE A 5 -24.11 -1.93 17.99
N GLY A 6 -23.63 -2.03 19.23
CA GLY A 6 -24.37 -2.56 20.36
C GLY A 6 -24.52 -4.09 20.37
N GLY A 7 -23.75 -4.78 19.53
CA GLY A 7 -23.69 -6.23 19.55
C GLY A 7 -22.81 -6.73 20.69
N LEU A 8 -23.21 -7.83 21.31
CA LEU A 8 -22.43 -8.45 22.38
C LEU A 8 -21.41 -9.43 21.77
N ILE A 9 -20.14 -9.11 21.89
CA ILE A 9 -19.04 -9.95 21.43
C ILE A 9 -18.03 -10.14 22.56
N THR A 10 -17.58 -11.34 22.77
CA THR A 10 -16.48 -11.68 23.69
C THR A 10 -15.40 -12.43 22.96
N ARG A 11 -14.15 -12.24 23.38
CA ARG A 11 -13.00 -12.98 22.86
C ARG A 11 -12.30 -13.71 23.99
N LYS A 12 -12.03 -14.99 23.75
CA LYS A 12 -11.14 -15.79 24.58
C LYS A 12 -10.16 -16.48 23.64
N ASP A 13 -8.88 -16.14 23.75
CA ASP A 13 -7.81 -16.61 22.86
C ASP A 13 -8.16 -16.29 21.37
N ASN A 14 -8.30 -17.32 20.53
CA ASN A 14 -8.70 -17.21 19.11
C ASN A 14 -10.19 -17.49 18.88
N ILE A 15 -10.99 -17.61 19.96
CA ILE A 15 -12.43 -17.87 19.86
C ILE A 15 -13.19 -16.57 20.10
N PHE A 16 -14.03 -16.22 19.14
CA PHE A 16 -14.97 -15.10 19.25
C PHE A 16 -16.38 -15.68 19.47
N THR A 17 -17.05 -15.22 20.52
CA THR A 17 -18.44 -15.57 20.79
C THR A 17 -19.30 -14.33 20.59
N VAL A 18 -20.24 -14.42 19.65
CA VAL A 18 -21.22 -13.36 19.34
C VAL A 18 -22.58 -13.80 19.82
N GLN A 19 -23.22 -12.98 20.62
CA GLN A 19 -24.59 -13.25 21.11
C GLN A 19 -25.62 -12.83 20.06
N PRO A 20 -26.68 -13.60 19.83
CA PRO A 20 -27.80 -13.17 19.00
C PRO A 20 -28.39 -11.86 19.54
N GLY A 21 -28.66 -10.91 18.65
CA GLY A 21 -29.20 -9.61 19.06
C GLY A 21 -29.50 -8.72 17.87
N LYS A 22 -30.00 -7.52 18.15
CA LYS A 22 -30.21 -6.47 17.15
C LYS A 22 -29.15 -5.38 17.34
N TYR A 23 -28.65 -4.87 16.23
CA TYR A 23 -27.82 -3.67 16.24
C TYR A 23 -28.68 -2.43 16.59
N SER A 24 -28.13 -1.55 17.41
CA SER A 24 -28.85 -0.37 17.94
C SER A 24 -28.12 0.96 17.72
N CYS A 25 -26.99 0.93 17.02
CA CYS A 25 -26.23 2.15 16.73
C CYS A 25 -26.92 2.96 15.63
N ASN A 26 -27.23 4.24 15.92
CA ASN A 26 -27.84 5.15 14.96
C ASN A 26 -26.82 5.94 14.13
N LYS A 27 -25.56 6.05 14.63
CA LYS A 27 -24.49 6.79 13.97
C LYS A 27 -23.15 6.16 14.30
N ILE A 28 -22.34 5.98 13.27
CA ILE A 28 -20.96 5.54 13.40
C ILE A 28 -20.09 6.42 12.53
N HIS A 29 -18.92 6.79 13.03
CA HIS A 29 -17.87 7.42 12.26
C HIS A 29 -17.00 6.33 11.60
N ILE A 30 -16.84 6.41 10.29
CA ILE A 30 -15.94 5.54 9.55
C ILE A 30 -14.58 6.25 9.49
N PRO A 31 -13.51 5.62 9.99
CA PRO A 31 -12.18 6.23 9.99
C PRO A 31 -11.63 6.33 8.56
N SER A 32 -10.70 7.28 8.37
CA SER A 32 -9.90 7.34 7.16
C SER A 32 -9.08 6.07 6.96
N ASP A 33 -8.84 5.70 5.70
CA ASP A 33 -8.26 4.41 5.31
C ASP A 33 -6.74 4.50 5.09
N PHE A 34 -5.96 3.79 5.91
CA PHE A 34 -4.50 3.70 5.74
C PHE A 34 -4.08 2.90 4.52
N SER A 35 -4.91 1.97 4.03
CA SER A 35 -4.61 1.25 2.80
C SER A 35 -4.61 2.20 1.59
N ALA A 36 -5.57 3.13 1.54
CA ALA A 36 -5.61 4.17 0.50
C ALA A 36 -4.50 5.20 0.69
N ALA A 37 -4.28 5.68 1.92
CA ALA A 37 -3.22 6.65 2.22
C ALA A 37 -1.82 6.13 1.90
N ALA A 38 -1.58 4.81 2.00
CA ALA A 38 -0.29 4.20 1.67
C ALA A 38 0.14 4.48 0.22
N PHE A 39 -0.80 4.58 -0.73
CA PHE A 39 -0.47 4.94 -2.11
C PHE A 39 -0.04 6.40 -2.22
N LEU A 40 -0.68 7.32 -1.50
CA LEU A 40 -0.29 8.74 -1.48
C LEU A 40 1.11 8.93 -0.87
N PHE A 41 1.40 8.26 0.25
CA PHE A 41 2.72 8.26 0.87
C PHE A 41 3.79 7.68 -0.07
N THR A 42 3.47 6.58 -0.75
CA THR A 42 4.35 5.97 -1.75
C THR A 42 4.59 6.92 -2.93
N GLY A 43 3.56 7.60 -3.40
CA GLY A 43 3.65 8.62 -4.45
C GLY A 43 4.59 9.77 -4.08
N ALA A 44 4.50 10.29 -2.85
CA ALA A 44 5.40 11.33 -2.36
C ALA A 44 6.86 10.87 -2.37
N ILE A 45 7.14 9.65 -1.92
CA ILE A 45 8.49 9.09 -1.89
C ILE A 45 9.04 8.92 -3.31
N LEU A 46 8.25 8.36 -4.23
CA LEU A 46 8.65 8.13 -5.64
C LEU A 46 8.90 9.43 -6.42
N SER A 47 8.20 10.51 -6.07
CA SER A 47 8.39 11.83 -6.69
C SER A 47 9.47 12.69 -6.02
N SER A 48 10.15 12.17 -4.98
CA SER A 48 11.07 12.93 -4.12
C SER A 48 10.43 14.22 -3.57
N GLY A 49 9.13 14.12 -3.22
CA GLY A 49 8.31 15.20 -2.73
C GLY A 49 7.84 14.98 -1.31
N ASP A 50 6.81 15.72 -0.93
CA ASP A 50 6.11 15.54 0.34
C ASP A 50 4.60 15.50 0.13
N VAL A 51 3.92 14.80 1.01
CA VAL A 51 2.46 14.78 1.10
C VAL A 51 2.02 14.82 2.55
N THR A 52 0.99 15.63 2.82
CA THR A 52 0.30 15.63 4.11
C THR A 52 -1.12 15.12 3.92
N VAL A 53 -1.46 14.04 4.62
CA VAL A 53 -2.81 13.46 4.63
C VAL A 53 -3.43 13.68 5.99
N ILE A 54 -4.61 14.28 6.03
CA ILE A 54 -5.42 14.44 7.25
C ILE A 54 -6.30 13.20 7.38
N MET A 55 -6.17 12.50 8.50
CA MET A 55 -6.84 11.21 8.73
C MET A 55 -7.52 11.21 10.09
N ASP A 56 -8.83 11.17 10.11
CA ASP A 56 -9.63 11.07 11.33
C ASP A 56 -9.96 9.62 11.73
N GLY A 57 -10.59 9.45 12.89
CA GLY A 57 -11.00 8.12 13.39
C GLY A 57 -9.84 7.20 13.76
N GLN A 58 -8.71 7.75 14.17
CA GLN A 58 -7.48 7.00 14.49
C GLN A 58 -7.60 6.04 15.67
N GLU A 59 -8.66 6.14 16.45
CA GLU A 59 -8.95 5.22 17.57
C GLU A 59 -9.34 3.82 17.12
N MET A 60 -9.65 3.62 15.84
CA MET A 60 -9.92 2.30 15.28
C MET A 60 -8.64 1.67 14.73
N PRO A 61 -8.28 0.48 15.19
CA PRO A 61 -7.05 -0.17 14.75
C PRO A 61 -7.12 -0.54 13.26
N GLN A 62 -6.09 -0.16 12.51
CA GLN A 62 -5.89 -0.52 11.11
C GLN A 62 -4.47 -1.07 10.96
N ALA A 63 -4.36 -2.30 10.47
CA ALA A 63 -3.07 -2.97 10.33
C ALA A 63 -2.16 -2.25 9.32
N ASP A 64 -2.74 -1.67 8.26
CA ASP A 64 -2.00 -0.97 7.21
C ASP A 64 -1.40 0.37 7.67
N LYS A 65 -1.71 0.85 8.89
CA LYS A 65 -0.95 1.93 9.54
C LYS A 65 0.54 1.61 9.66
N ASN A 66 0.90 0.33 9.66
CA ASN A 66 2.29 -0.14 9.66
C ASN A 66 3.11 0.37 8.46
N ILE A 67 2.48 0.91 7.41
CA ILE A 67 3.20 1.57 6.32
C ILE A 67 4.11 2.69 6.82
N LEU A 68 3.68 3.45 7.84
CA LEU A 68 4.46 4.54 8.39
C LEU A 68 5.77 4.05 9.03
N ASP A 69 5.72 2.93 9.74
CA ASP A 69 6.92 2.31 10.33
C ASP A 69 7.83 1.73 9.25
N ILE A 70 7.26 1.10 8.22
CA ILE A 70 8.03 0.52 7.11
C ILE A 70 8.79 1.61 6.35
N ILE A 71 8.11 2.67 5.90
CA ILE A 71 8.77 3.75 5.15
C ILE A 71 9.78 4.52 5.99
N SER A 72 9.53 4.68 7.28
CA SER A 72 10.50 5.27 8.22
C SER A 72 11.76 4.40 8.34
N GLN A 73 11.61 3.07 8.45
CA GLN A 73 12.74 2.13 8.45
C GLN A 73 13.50 2.13 7.11
N MET A 74 12.79 2.39 6.00
CA MET A 74 13.41 2.57 4.68
C MET A 74 14.15 3.92 4.56
N GLY A 75 14.00 4.84 5.51
CA GLY A 75 14.71 6.13 5.54
C GLY A 75 13.89 7.33 5.06
N ALA A 76 12.60 7.15 4.78
CA ALA A 76 11.71 8.29 4.55
C ALA A 76 11.41 9.03 5.86
N SER A 77 11.17 10.34 5.75
CA SER A 77 10.74 11.15 6.90
C SER A 77 9.24 11.00 7.12
N VAL A 78 8.86 10.68 8.36
CA VAL A 78 7.45 10.56 8.77
C VAL A 78 7.22 11.51 9.94
N ASN A 79 6.29 12.45 9.78
CA ASN A 79 5.86 13.36 10.84
C ASN A 79 4.36 13.17 11.11
N ILE A 80 4.03 12.91 12.36
CA ILE A 80 2.66 12.70 12.82
C ILE A 80 2.30 13.84 13.76
N ASN A 81 1.25 14.60 13.42
CA ASN A 81 0.69 15.61 14.29
C ASN A 81 -0.67 15.14 14.85
N PRO A 82 -0.73 14.73 16.12
CA PRO A 82 -1.98 14.26 16.73
C PRO A 82 -3.03 15.34 16.91
N GLN A 83 -2.66 16.63 16.89
CA GLN A 83 -3.57 17.75 17.18
C GLN A 83 -4.57 17.97 16.02
N ASP A 84 -4.11 17.81 14.80
CA ASP A 84 -4.92 17.95 13.58
C ASP A 84 -5.09 16.63 12.80
N SER A 85 -4.63 15.53 13.39
CA SER A 85 -4.67 14.20 12.80
C SER A 85 -3.97 14.13 11.42
N SER A 86 -2.89 14.91 11.24
CA SER A 86 -2.14 14.91 10.00
C SER A 86 -0.93 13.99 10.04
N PHE A 87 -0.65 13.41 8.88
CA PHE A 87 0.48 12.52 8.61
C PHE A 87 1.24 13.06 7.41
N THR A 88 2.44 13.57 7.64
CA THR A 88 3.30 14.08 6.58
C THR A 88 4.40 13.07 6.29
N VAL A 89 4.55 12.70 5.03
CA VAL A 89 5.61 11.82 4.54
C VAL A 89 6.41 12.55 3.48
N SER A 90 7.73 12.50 3.57
CA SER A 90 8.65 13.04 2.57
C SER A 90 9.88 12.15 2.41
N SER A 91 10.55 12.29 1.26
CA SER A 91 11.80 11.58 0.99
C SER A 91 12.75 12.45 0.15
N GLU A 92 14.03 12.43 0.50
CA GLU A 92 15.09 13.16 -0.23
C GLU A 92 15.85 12.27 -1.24
N GLY A 93 15.33 11.08 -1.54
CA GLY A 93 15.97 10.22 -2.54
C GLY A 93 16.02 8.73 -2.21
N SER A 94 17.21 8.12 -2.24
CA SER A 94 17.36 6.68 -2.14
C SER A 94 16.91 6.13 -0.78
N LEU A 95 16.14 5.07 -0.83
CA LEU A 95 15.72 4.31 0.34
C LEU A 95 16.76 3.23 0.69
N THR A 96 16.69 2.76 1.92
CA THR A 96 17.44 1.61 2.40
C THR A 96 16.55 0.39 2.45
N GLY A 97 17.01 -0.73 1.91
CA GLY A 97 16.29 -2.00 2.01
C GLY A 97 16.40 -2.63 3.40
N GLY A 98 15.66 -3.69 3.59
CA GLY A 98 15.58 -4.41 4.87
C GLY A 98 14.70 -5.63 4.79
N THR A 99 14.30 -6.15 5.95
CA THR A 99 13.33 -7.25 6.04
C THR A 99 12.05 -6.74 6.69
N PHE A 100 10.92 -6.90 5.99
CA PHE A 100 9.61 -6.42 6.41
C PHE A 100 8.62 -7.58 6.47
N ASP A 101 8.00 -7.78 7.62
CA ASP A 101 6.95 -8.78 7.82
C ASP A 101 5.57 -8.14 7.58
N LEU A 102 4.86 -8.62 6.56
CA LEU A 102 3.52 -8.17 6.20
C LEU A 102 2.41 -9.14 6.60
N SER A 103 2.68 -10.08 7.51
CA SER A 103 1.68 -11.08 7.93
C SER A 103 0.40 -10.45 8.49
N SER A 104 0.49 -9.30 9.16
CA SER A 104 -0.65 -8.54 9.69
C SER A 104 -1.23 -7.49 8.74
N CYS A 105 -0.47 -7.07 7.71
CA CYS A 105 -0.83 -5.99 6.77
C CYS A 105 -0.54 -6.36 5.30
N PRO A 106 -1.09 -7.49 4.80
CA PRO A 106 -0.76 -8.04 3.48
C PRO A 106 -1.16 -7.12 2.31
N ASP A 107 -2.05 -6.20 2.55
CA ASP A 107 -2.50 -5.25 1.55
C ASP A 107 -1.46 -4.16 1.24
N LEU A 108 -0.42 -4.06 2.06
CA LEU A 108 0.76 -3.22 1.79
C LEU A 108 1.77 -3.87 0.84
N LEU A 109 1.63 -5.17 0.50
CA LEU A 109 2.57 -5.86 -0.38
C LEU A 109 2.84 -5.11 -1.70
N PRO A 110 1.84 -4.60 -2.45
CA PRO A 110 2.09 -3.89 -3.69
C PRO A 110 2.94 -2.62 -3.51
N VAL A 111 2.61 -1.77 -2.53
CA VAL A 111 3.33 -0.51 -2.30
C VAL A 111 4.75 -0.73 -1.77
N VAL A 112 4.95 -1.68 -0.86
CA VAL A 112 6.29 -2.03 -0.35
C VAL A 112 7.17 -2.61 -1.47
N SER A 113 6.58 -3.43 -2.37
CA SER A 113 7.31 -3.96 -3.52
C SER A 113 7.73 -2.88 -4.51
N VAL A 114 6.89 -1.87 -4.74
CA VAL A 114 7.24 -0.73 -5.61
C VAL A 114 8.30 0.15 -4.95
N LEU A 115 8.20 0.43 -3.67
CA LEU A 115 9.24 1.17 -2.93
C LEU A 115 10.60 0.46 -2.96
N SER A 116 10.60 -0.88 -3.02
CA SER A 116 11.84 -1.67 -3.12
C SER A 116 12.67 -1.34 -4.36
N LEU A 117 12.05 -0.82 -5.42
CA LEU A 117 12.75 -0.41 -6.64
C LEU A 117 13.68 0.80 -6.44
N LEU A 118 13.54 1.53 -5.33
CA LEU A 118 14.35 2.70 -4.98
C LEU A 118 15.40 2.39 -3.91
N CYS A 119 15.40 1.16 -3.39
CA CYS A 119 16.29 0.80 -2.29
C CYS A 119 17.71 0.55 -2.77
N SER A 120 18.70 1.02 -2.00
CA SER A 120 20.12 0.83 -2.28
C SER A 120 20.62 -0.59 -2.06
N ASN A 121 19.86 -1.41 -1.35
CA ASN A 121 20.13 -2.82 -1.06
C ASN A 121 18.83 -3.63 -1.09
N SER A 122 18.95 -4.96 -1.06
CA SER A 122 17.83 -5.89 -1.16
C SER A 122 16.74 -5.64 -0.12
N VAL A 123 15.50 -5.77 -0.55
CA VAL A 123 14.31 -5.79 0.32
C VAL A 123 13.77 -7.22 0.39
N LYS A 124 13.63 -7.75 1.59
CA LYS A 124 12.96 -9.03 1.84
C LYS A 124 11.59 -8.78 2.47
N ILE A 125 10.55 -9.23 1.78
CA ILE A 125 9.16 -9.16 2.28
C ILE A 125 8.74 -10.56 2.69
N THR A 126 8.26 -10.72 3.92
CA THR A 126 7.86 -12.01 4.51
C THR A 126 6.41 -11.99 4.99
N GLY A 127 5.85 -13.15 5.35
CA GLY A 127 4.48 -13.24 5.87
C GLY A 127 3.40 -13.02 4.82
N ILE A 128 3.68 -13.31 3.55
CA ILE A 128 2.82 -12.96 2.41
C ILE A 128 2.17 -14.14 1.68
N GLU A 129 2.31 -15.35 2.20
CA GLU A 129 1.75 -16.57 1.59
C GLU A 129 0.25 -16.44 1.26
N HIS A 130 -0.51 -15.84 2.17
CA HIS A 130 -1.97 -15.69 2.03
C HIS A 130 -2.38 -14.66 0.95
N THR A 131 -1.45 -13.86 0.44
CA THR A 131 -1.70 -12.92 -0.66
C THR A 131 -1.95 -13.62 -2.01
N LYS A 132 -1.66 -14.92 -2.09
CA LYS A 132 -2.02 -15.78 -3.24
C LYS A 132 -3.51 -15.92 -3.45
N TYR A 133 -4.31 -15.69 -2.38
CA TYR A 133 -5.75 -15.89 -2.32
C TYR A 133 -6.54 -14.59 -2.20
N LYS A 134 -5.94 -13.45 -2.56
CA LYS A 134 -6.59 -12.14 -2.65
C LYS A 134 -7.36 -12.00 -3.96
N GLU A 135 -7.62 -10.77 -4.43
CA GLU A 135 -8.26 -10.49 -5.71
C GLU A 135 -7.51 -11.14 -6.88
N SER A 136 -6.20 -11.26 -6.72
CA SER A 136 -5.28 -11.93 -7.62
C SER A 136 -4.21 -12.67 -6.82
N ASN A 137 -3.40 -13.50 -7.46
CA ASN A 137 -2.17 -14.01 -6.84
C ASN A 137 -1.12 -12.90 -6.81
N ARG A 138 -1.27 -11.95 -5.85
CA ARG A 138 -0.45 -10.74 -5.78
C ARG A 138 1.04 -11.03 -5.74
N MET A 139 1.46 -12.03 -4.96
CA MET A 139 2.88 -12.35 -4.81
C MET A 139 3.50 -12.72 -6.16
N LYS A 140 2.86 -13.64 -6.90
CA LYS A 140 3.31 -14.07 -8.22
C LYS A 140 3.28 -12.92 -9.23
N LEU A 141 2.18 -12.19 -9.31
CA LEU A 141 2.00 -11.12 -10.30
C LEU A 141 2.96 -9.95 -10.06
N ILE A 142 3.22 -9.58 -8.80
CA ILE A 142 4.23 -8.59 -8.46
C ILE A 142 5.61 -9.06 -8.93
N SER A 143 5.96 -10.31 -8.68
CA SER A 143 7.23 -10.88 -9.13
C SER A 143 7.37 -10.81 -10.66
N GLU A 144 6.37 -11.28 -11.41
CA GLU A 144 6.38 -11.30 -12.87
C GLU A 144 6.39 -9.88 -13.48
N GLU A 145 5.58 -8.97 -12.94
CA GLU A 145 5.42 -7.63 -13.51
C GLU A 145 6.62 -6.71 -13.18
N LEU A 146 7.09 -6.69 -11.95
CA LEU A 146 8.21 -5.83 -11.58
C LEU A 146 9.55 -6.30 -12.18
N GLN A 147 9.72 -7.57 -12.53
CA GLN A 147 10.90 -8.01 -13.30
C GLN A 147 11.01 -7.31 -14.66
N LYS A 148 9.89 -6.88 -15.27
CA LYS A 148 9.89 -6.11 -16.53
C LYS A 148 10.60 -4.76 -16.39
N THR A 149 10.56 -4.17 -15.19
CA THR A 149 11.27 -2.92 -14.86
C THR A 149 12.79 -3.10 -14.80
N GLY A 150 13.27 -4.34 -14.82
CA GLY A 150 14.67 -4.71 -14.67
C GLY A 150 15.07 -5.10 -13.26
N ALA A 151 14.15 -5.12 -12.31
CA ALA A 151 14.41 -5.62 -10.96
C ALA A 151 14.72 -7.12 -10.97
N ASN A 152 15.60 -7.56 -10.07
CA ASN A 152 15.81 -8.97 -9.81
C ASN A 152 14.94 -9.41 -8.64
N ILE A 153 14.05 -10.38 -8.87
CA ILE A 153 13.09 -10.81 -7.85
C ILE A 153 13.18 -12.32 -7.67
N VAL A 154 13.36 -12.73 -6.44
CA VAL A 154 13.34 -14.14 -6.03
C VAL A 154 12.10 -14.40 -5.20
N GLU A 155 11.20 -15.22 -5.74
CA GLU A 155 9.99 -15.68 -5.07
C GLU A 155 10.27 -16.96 -4.29
N SER A 156 9.75 -17.04 -3.06
CA SER A 156 9.72 -18.24 -2.23
C SER A 156 8.27 -18.52 -1.80
N GLU A 157 8.04 -19.57 -1.03
CA GLU A 157 6.68 -19.94 -0.62
C GLU A 157 5.93 -18.83 0.14
N ASN A 158 6.62 -18.10 1.00
CA ASN A 158 6.07 -17.06 1.88
C ASN A 158 6.87 -15.74 1.84
N SER A 159 7.67 -15.50 0.83
CA SER A 159 8.48 -14.29 0.76
C SER A 159 8.86 -13.89 -0.66
N LEU A 160 9.12 -12.59 -0.84
CA LEU A 160 9.80 -12.03 -1.99
C LEU A 160 11.11 -11.39 -1.53
N VAL A 161 12.18 -11.57 -2.30
CA VAL A 161 13.40 -10.77 -2.20
C VAL A 161 13.51 -9.96 -3.47
N ILE A 162 13.59 -8.65 -3.34
CA ILE A 162 13.62 -7.69 -4.45
C ILE A 162 14.91 -6.91 -4.39
N ASP A 163 15.71 -7.01 -5.45
CA ASP A 163 16.86 -6.16 -5.70
C ASP A 163 16.47 -5.11 -6.75
N SER A 164 16.69 -3.84 -6.41
CA SER A 164 16.40 -2.73 -7.30
C SER A 164 17.26 -2.80 -8.59
N PRO A 165 16.74 -2.37 -9.74
CA PRO A 165 17.54 -2.25 -10.95
C PRO A 165 18.45 -1.01 -10.87
N ASN A 166 19.56 -1.00 -11.61
CA ASN A 166 20.38 0.21 -11.76
C ASN A 166 19.60 1.39 -12.39
N SER A 167 18.62 1.07 -13.23
CA SER A 167 17.64 2.01 -13.80
C SER A 167 16.37 1.27 -14.13
N ILE A 168 15.23 1.90 -13.86
CA ILE A 168 13.92 1.35 -14.21
C ILE A 168 13.74 1.42 -15.72
N LYS A 169 13.40 0.28 -16.34
CA LYS A 169 13.13 0.17 -17.78
C LYS A 169 11.70 0.57 -18.08
N SER A 170 11.52 1.30 -19.18
CA SER A 170 10.19 1.55 -19.75
C SER A 170 9.52 0.22 -20.07
N CYS A 171 8.31 0.01 -19.60
CA CYS A 171 7.58 -1.24 -19.79
C CYS A 171 6.07 -1.07 -19.62
N ARG A 172 5.35 -2.08 -20.11
CA ARG A 172 3.91 -2.21 -19.92
C ARG A 172 3.62 -3.26 -18.85
N LEU A 173 2.94 -2.84 -17.80
CA LEU A 173 2.55 -3.62 -16.64
C LEU A 173 1.06 -3.95 -16.68
N ASN A 174 0.68 -5.12 -16.22
CA ASN A 174 -0.71 -5.53 -16.14
C ASN A 174 -1.13 -5.67 -14.68
N SER A 175 -2.24 -5.05 -14.30
CA SER A 175 -2.80 -5.17 -12.95
C SER A 175 -3.68 -6.40 -12.76
N TYR A 176 -4.06 -7.09 -13.83
CA TYR A 176 -4.96 -8.25 -13.79
C TYR A 176 -6.26 -7.98 -13.04
N ASP A 177 -6.83 -6.80 -13.25
CA ASP A 177 -8.03 -6.28 -12.59
C ASP A 177 -7.93 -6.18 -11.05
N ASP A 178 -6.71 -6.21 -10.50
CA ASP A 178 -6.43 -5.94 -9.09
C ASP A 178 -6.15 -4.44 -8.92
N HIS A 179 -7.04 -3.74 -8.23
CA HIS A 179 -6.96 -2.30 -8.00
C HIS A 179 -5.68 -1.87 -7.27
N ARG A 180 -5.17 -2.68 -6.33
CA ARG A 180 -3.94 -2.37 -5.59
C ARG A 180 -2.71 -2.52 -6.46
N LEU A 181 -2.69 -3.51 -7.36
CA LEU A 181 -1.62 -3.64 -8.34
C LEU A 181 -1.65 -2.47 -9.34
N PHE A 182 -2.85 -2.10 -9.81
CA PHE A 182 -2.98 -0.95 -10.71
C PHE A 182 -2.42 0.32 -10.07
N MET A 183 -2.87 0.66 -8.87
CA MET A 183 -2.42 1.87 -8.17
C MET A 183 -0.92 1.84 -7.90
N ALA A 184 -0.38 0.74 -7.35
CA ALA A 184 1.04 0.64 -7.03
C ALA A 184 1.93 0.75 -8.27
N PHE A 185 1.60 0.01 -9.34
CA PHE A 185 2.39 0.04 -10.58
C PHE A 185 2.33 1.40 -11.27
N SER A 186 1.18 2.08 -11.23
CA SER A 186 1.04 3.42 -11.80
C SER A 186 1.95 4.45 -11.13
N LEU A 187 2.20 4.31 -9.82
CA LEU A 187 3.10 5.20 -9.09
C LEU A 187 4.56 5.10 -9.56
N ILE A 188 4.98 3.98 -10.17
CA ILE A 188 6.35 3.85 -10.71
C ILE A 188 6.61 4.94 -11.78
N GLY A 189 5.56 5.35 -12.50
CA GLY A 189 5.62 6.43 -13.48
C GLY A 189 5.95 7.82 -12.91
N LEU A 190 5.84 8.03 -11.59
CA LEU A 190 6.27 9.26 -10.92
C LEU A 190 7.80 9.34 -10.79
N TYR A 191 8.46 8.20 -10.78
CA TYR A 191 9.92 8.08 -10.66
C TYR A 191 10.62 7.88 -12.02
N SER A 192 9.99 7.15 -12.95
CA SER A 192 10.59 6.77 -14.24
C SER A 192 9.61 6.93 -15.39
N GLU A 193 10.08 7.45 -16.51
CA GLU A 193 9.27 7.62 -17.71
C GLU A 193 8.98 6.28 -18.43
N GLY A 194 7.89 6.26 -19.21
CA GLY A 194 7.54 5.15 -20.09
C GLY A 194 6.93 3.94 -19.38
N ILE A 195 6.30 4.15 -18.24
CA ILE A 195 5.50 3.13 -17.54
C ILE A 195 4.06 3.23 -18.02
N GLU A 196 3.56 2.15 -18.61
CA GLU A 196 2.16 1.98 -19.01
C GLU A 196 1.53 0.89 -18.13
N VAL A 197 0.34 1.16 -17.56
CA VAL A 197 -0.36 0.19 -16.72
C VAL A 197 -1.74 -0.10 -17.27
N VAL A 198 -2.07 -1.38 -17.42
CA VAL A 198 -3.36 -1.86 -17.91
C VAL A 198 -4.26 -2.24 -16.74
N GLY A 199 -5.57 -2.01 -16.87
CA GLY A 199 -6.57 -2.41 -15.88
C GLY A 199 -7.13 -1.27 -15.04
N ARG A 200 -7.15 -0.03 -15.59
CA ARG A 200 -7.64 1.18 -14.91
C ARG A 200 -9.01 1.00 -14.25
N GLN A 201 -9.94 0.26 -14.88
CA GLN A 201 -11.29 0.03 -14.37
C GLN A 201 -11.32 -0.63 -12.98
N SER A 202 -10.24 -1.28 -12.56
CA SER A 202 -10.16 -1.93 -11.26
C SER A 202 -10.23 -0.96 -10.07
N ILE A 203 -9.79 0.31 -10.23
CA ILE A 203 -9.80 1.28 -9.13
C ILE A 203 -11.20 1.80 -8.79
N ASP A 204 -12.17 1.66 -9.69
CA ASP A 204 -13.54 2.14 -9.49
C ASP A 204 -14.24 1.49 -8.27
N VAL A 205 -13.73 0.35 -7.80
CA VAL A 205 -14.30 -0.38 -6.64
C VAL A 205 -13.75 0.06 -5.28
N SER A 206 -12.60 0.75 -5.25
CA SER A 206 -11.92 1.07 -3.97
C SER A 206 -11.42 2.51 -3.87
N TYR A 207 -10.92 3.08 -4.97
CA TYR A 207 -10.38 4.42 -4.99
C TYR A 207 -10.59 5.06 -6.39
N PRO A 208 -11.83 5.39 -6.76
CA PRO A 208 -12.15 5.90 -8.10
C PRO A 208 -11.43 7.19 -8.45
N ASP A 209 -11.18 8.06 -7.46
CA ASP A 209 -10.53 9.37 -7.64
C ASP A 209 -8.99 9.30 -7.60
N PHE A 210 -8.39 8.09 -7.51
CA PHE A 210 -6.93 7.91 -7.35
C PHE A 210 -6.10 8.70 -8.36
N ILE A 211 -6.45 8.63 -9.65
CA ILE A 211 -5.68 9.31 -10.71
C ILE A 211 -5.81 10.84 -10.58
N ASP A 212 -7.00 11.32 -10.28
CA ASP A 212 -7.26 12.75 -10.12
C ASP A 212 -6.54 13.31 -8.89
N ASP A 213 -6.54 12.56 -7.77
CA ASP A 213 -5.81 12.93 -6.56
C ASP A 213 -4.30 12.97 -6.81
N ILE A 214 -3.72 11.95 -7.43
CA ILE A 214 -2.28 11.95 -7.78
C ILE A 214 -1.95 13.13 -8.70
N ASN A 215 -2.79 13.43 -9.70
CA ASN A 215 -2.56 14.54 -10.61
C ASN A 215 -2.71 15.91 -9.91
N SER A 216 -3.61 16.03 -8.93
CA SER A 216 -3.75 17.23 -8.11
C SER A 216 -2.52 17.51 -7.25
N LEU A 217 -1.79 16.45 -6.87
CA LEU A 217 -0.53 16.50 -6.12
C LEU A 217 0.71 16.62 -7.05
N SER A 218 0.53 17.15 -8.28
CA SER A 218 1.58 17.34 -9.29
C SER A 218 2.05 16.07 -10.00
N GLY A 219 1.32 14.98 -9.91
CA GLY A 219 1.48 13.81 -10.77
C GLY A 219 1.19 14.14 -12.24
N LYS A 220 1.58 13.23 -13.14
CA LYS A 220 1.33 13.34 -14.59
C LYS A 220 0.84 12.01 -15.14
N MET A 221 -0.23 11.47 -14.56
CA MET A 221 -0.87 10.27 -15.07
C MET A 221 -1.83 10.65 -16.20
N VAL A 222 -1.73 9.95 -17.32
CA VAL A 222 -2.59 10.15 -18.50
C VAL A 222 -3.40 8.88 -18.75
N ILE A 223 -4.71 9.05 -18.95
CA ILE A 223 -5.60 7.95 -19.35
C ILE A 223 -5.65 7.96 -20.89
N ASN A 224 -5.24 6.81 -21.50
CA ASN A 224 -5.29 6.59 -22.95
C ASN A 224 -6.42 5.65 -23.32
#